data_505ce433cac286e8fc495f2def02b99a
#
_entry.id   505ce433cac286e8fc495f2def02b99a
#
_cell.length_a   1.000
_cell.length_b   1.000
_cell.length_c   1.000
_cell.angle_alpha   90.00
_cell.angle_beta   90.00
_cell.angle_gamma   90.00
#
_symmetry.space_group_name_H-M   'P 1'
#
loop_
_entity.id
_entity.type
_entity.pdbx_description
1 polymer ?
#
loop_
_entity_poly.entity_id
_entity_poly.type
_entity_poly.pdbx_seq_one_letter_code
_entity_poly.pdbx_strand_id
1 'polypeptide(L)'
;MKGHDLSNAWRIAWRYFFSPKSTHAVHIIAIVAVAGIALVTVAMVVVLSVFNGFEAFTTSQLSALSPSYKLRRVDGQAFSPSKFGITGGIGVLETQAVATFEGNSQSVRVVGVGKNYAQEIPINRYMYMGDYDLGIPEAPSTVVGIGVAMNLGAGVGYSSPLEISLPKRIGRISTVNPARGFVTEQYHVSGIFQVDQDIDTEGVFLSLDEVRALLQYDGDEVSYLAFAQPVEVPAQFELLDRYQQHPEIYKVLKMEKWFSFFLLLFVLLLLLFSIISTLGMLIIEKRHDVDTLRFLGAKKAMIDLIPFLEGWLLSITGLVIGLMTGTVLVLLQAKYGFAKLGTVDTSAFVLDAYPVDFRLFDLLLISVIILVIGALSSFIAFRIFRWNRATKA
;
A
#
# COMPACT_ATOMS: atom_id res chain seq x y z
N MET A 1 -24.70 6.24 40.78
CA MET A 1 -23.63 7.16 41.28
C MET A 1 -24.06 8.60 41.05
N LYS A 2 -24.00 9.47 42.07
CA LYS A 2 -24.25 10.92 41.85
C LYS A 2 -23.01 11.51 41.17
N GLY A 3 -23.15 12.49 40.28
CA GLY A 3 -22.05 13.06 39.49
C GLY A 3 -20.83 13.54 40.33
N HIS A 4 -21.05 13.93 41.59
CA HIS A 4 -20.00 14.30 42.53
C HIS A 4 -19.04 13.15 42.89
N ASP A 5 -19.51 11.89 42.95
CA ASP A 5 -18.67 10.72 43.30
C ASP A 5 -17.65 10.43 42.16
N LEU A 6 -18.06 10.61 40.90
CA LEU A 6 -17.19 10.42 39.72
C LEU A 6 -16.11 11.52 39.63
N SER A 7 -16.50 12.77 39.84
CA SER A 7 -15.56 13.92 39.83
C SER A 7 -14.49 13.80 40.91
N ASN A 8 -14.87 13.35 42.12
CA ASN A 8 -13.92 13.14 43.19
C ASN A 8 -12.98 11.96 42.96
N ALA A 9 -13.48 10.84 42.41
CA ALA A 9 -12.65 9.70 42.02
C ALA A 9 -11.63 10.08 40.96
N TRP A 10 -12.04 10.86 39.95
CA TRP A 10 -11.16 11.38 38.90
C TRP A 10 -10.04 12.27 39.46
N ARG A 11 -10.39 13.24 40.34
CA ARG A 11 -9.40 14.13 41.00
C ARG A 11 -8.38 13.36 41.81
N ILE A 12 -8.82 12.33 42.54
CA ILE A 12 -7.93 11.49 43.35
C ILE A 12 -7.02 10.66 42.44
N ALA A 13 -7.57 9.99 41.39
CA ALA A 13 -6.78 9.23 40.44
C ALA A 13 -5.73 10.06 39.71
N TRP A 14 -6.11 11.25 39.23
CA TRP A 14 -5.20 12.21 38.61
C TRP A 14 -4.07 12.64 39.56
N ARG A 15 -4.42 12.97 40.82
CA ARG A 15 -3.44 13.39 41.80
C ARG A 15 -2.50 12.27 42.23
N TYR A 16 -2.98 11.05 42.26
CA TYR A 16 -2.17 9.87 42.54
C TYR A 16 -1.22 9.54 41.39
N PHE A 17 -1.67 9.67 40.17
CA PHE A 17 -0.86 9.45 38.99
C PHE A 17 0.35 10.41 38.89
N PHE A 18 0.18 11.68 39.21
CA PHE A 18 1.22 12.70 39.11
C PHE A 18 1.93 12.96 40.47
N SER A 19 1.66 12.23 41.55
CA SER A 19 2.28 12.47 42.84
C SER A 19 3.70 11.93 42.93
N PRO A 20 4.72 12.77 43.26
CA PRO A 20 6.12 12.32 43.39
C PRO A 20 6.40 11.54 44.69
N LYS A 21 5.40 11.34 45.56
CA LYS A 21 5.56 10.74 46.90
C LYS A 21 5.28 9.22 46.93
N SER A 22 5.01 8.55 45.78
CA SER A 22 4.93 7.10 45.73
C SER A 22 6.30 6.46 45.88
N THR A 23 6.39 5.26 46.43
CA THR A 23 7.66 4.51 46.51
C THR A 23 8.28 4.39 45.12
N HIS A 24 9.62 4.57 45.03
CA HIS A 24 10.36 4.59 43.76
C HIS A 24 10.05 3.42 42.86
N ALA A 25 9.78 2.23 43.42
CA ALA A 25 9.50 0.99 42.66
C ALA A 25 8.21 1.10 41.83
N VAL A 26 7.11 1.57 42.42
CA VAL A 26 5.81 1.66 41.73
C VAL A 26 5.82 2.74 40.63
N HIS A 27 6.51 3.83 40.88
CA HIS A 27 6.65 4.89 39.86
C HIS A 27 7.44 4.40 38.65
N ILE A 28 8.51 3.63 38.87
CA ILE A 28 9.29 3.00 37.79
C ILE A 28 8.43 2.05 36.98
N ILE A 29 7.64 1.17 37.65
CA ILE A 29 6.76 0.21 36.97
C ILE A 29 5.69 0.94 36.13
N ALA A 30 5.12 2.01 36.65
CA ALA A 30 4.14 2.84 35.92
C ALA A 30 4.78 3.51 34.68
N ILE A 31 6.00 4.04 34.80
CA ILE A 31 6.75 4.62 33.68
C ILE A 31 7.03 3.55 32.63
N VAL A 32 7.46 2.36 33.02
CA VAL A 32 7.72 1.25 32.09
C VAL A 32 6.44 0.85 31.34
N ALA A 33 5.30 0.80 32.04
CA ALA A 33 4.01 0.51 31.40
C ALA A 33 3.62 1.59 30.36
N VAL A 34 3.74 2.88 30.73
CA VAL A 34 3.48 4.02 29.82
C VAL A 34 4.44 3.99 28.63
N ALA A 35 5.73 3.77 28.87
CA ALA A 35 6.73 3.68 27.83
C ALA A 35 6.47 2.50 26.85
N GLY A 36 6.04 1.34 27.38
CA GLY A 36 5.64 0.21 26.58
C GLY A 36 4.46 0.51 25.65
N ILE A 37 3.40 1.11 26.20
CA ILE A 37 2.23 1.53 25.39
C ILE A 37 2.64 2.58 24.35
N ALA A 38 3.44 3.58 24.75
CA ALA A 38 3.92 4.61 23.85
C ALA A 38 4.75 4.01 22.70
N LEU A 39 5.67 3.09 23.01
CA LEU A 39 6.51 2.41 22.00
C LEU A 39 5.68 1.64 20.98
N VAL A 40 4.70 0.85 21.44
CA VAL A 40 3.83 0.10 20.52
C VAL A 40 2.95 1.05 19.72
N THR A 41 2.47 2.13 20.32
CA THR A 41 1.71 3.17 19.60
C THR A 41 2.56 3.80 18.49
N VAL A 42 3.81 4.16 18.78
CA VAL A 42 4.77 4.67 17.78
C VAL A 42 4.96 3.64 16.67
N ALA A 43 5.21 2.38 17.03
CA ALA A 43 5.40 1.31 16.05
C ALA A 43 4.17 1.14 15.15
N MET A 44 2.95 1.16 15.72
CA MET A 44 1.71 1.07 14.92
C MET A 44 1.57 2.24 13.96
N VAL A 45 1.82 3.48 14.41
CA VAL A 45 1.73 4.68 13.57
C VAL A 45 2.75 4.61 12.44
N VAL A 46 4.01 4.30 12.74
CA VAL A 46 5.09 4.23 11.74
C VAL A 46 4.84 3.12 10.73
N VAL A 47 4.55 1.90 11.20
CA VAL A 47 4.35 0.74 10.33
C VAL A 47 3.16 0.94 9.40
N LEU A 48 2.00 1.39 9.93
CA LEU A 48 0.83 1.64 9.08
C LEU A 48 1.08 2.77 8.07
N SER A 49 1.79 3.84 8.47
CA SER A 49 2.14 4.93 7.55
C SER A 49 3.10 4.49 6.45
N VAL A 50 4.06 3.60 6.74
CA VAL A 50 4.96 3.00 5.75
C VAL A 50 4.17 2.13 4.77
N PHE A 51 3.27 1.26 5.25
CA PHE A 51 2.44 0.44 4.36
C PHE A 51 1.51 1.29 3.49
N ASN A 52 0.94 2.36 4.02
CA ASN A 52 0.15 3.30 3.21
C ASN A 52 1.02 3.99 2.15
N GLY A 53 2.25 4.36 2.50
CA GLY A 53 3.22 4.95 1.59
C GLY A 53 3.61 4.00 0.46
N PHE A 54 3.87 2.72 0.78
CA PHE A 54 4.11 1.69 -0.24
C PHE A 54 2.89 1.44 -1.13
N GLU A 55 1.69 1.39 -0.55
CA GLU A 55 0.44 1.28 -1.32
C GLU A 55 0.29 2.44 -2.30
N ALA A 56 0.50 3.68 -1.84
CA ALA A 56 0.41 4.88 -2.67
C ALA A 56 1.49 4.89 -3.76
N PHE A 57 2.72 4.54 -3.42
CA PHE A 57 3.84 4.44 -4.36
C PHE A 57 3.59 3.39 -5.44
N THR A 58 3.26 2.15 -5.05
CA THR A 58 2.96 1.06 -5.98
C THR A 58 1.80 1.44 -6.89
N THR A 59 0.75 2.08 -6.34
CA THR A 59 -0.37 2.59 -7.14
C THR A 59 0.10 3.62 -8.16
N SER A 60 0.99 4.54 -7.78
CA SER A 60 1.50 5.57 -8.71
C SER A 60 2.33 4.96 -9.84
N GLN A 61 3.15 3.97 -9.55
CA GLN A 61 3.97 3.27 -10.55
C GLN A 61 3.12 2.44 -11.51
N LEU A 62 2.27 1.55 -10.98
CA LEU A 62 1.36 0.74 -11.80
C LEU A 62 0.39 1.58 -12.62
N SER A 63 0.02 2.77 -12.14
CA SER A 63 -0.87 3.67 -12.86
C SER A 63 -0.16 4.57 -13.87
N ALA A 64 1.16 4.55 -13.94
CA ALA A 64 1.93 5.43 -14.81
C ALA A 64 1.57 5.22 -16.30
N LEU A 65 1.47 3.95 -16.73
CA LEU A 65 1.06 3.57 -18.09
C LEU A 65 -0.29 2.83 -18.13
N SER A 66 -0.98 2.70 -16.99
CA SER A 66 -2.30 2.08 -16.94
C SER A 66 -3.40 3.14 -17.02
N PRO A 67 -4.46 2.91 -17.82
CA PRO A 67 -5.59 3.83 -17.91
C PRO A 67 -6.35 3.88 -16.57
N SER A 68 -7.09 4.98 -16.36
CA SER A 68 -7.96 5.10 -15.18
C SER A 68 -9.00 3.98 -15.12
N TYR A 69 -9.56 3.65 -16.29
CA TYR A 69 -10.50 2.55 -16.48
C TYR A 69 -10.16 1.76 -17.72
N LYS A 70 -10.13 0.43 -17.59
CA LYS A 70 -9.87 -0.54 -18.67
C LYS A 70 -11.14 -1.32 -18.95
N LEU A 71 -11.73 -1.12 -20.13
CA LEU A 71 -12.88 -1.88 -20.59
C LEU A 71 -12.39 -3.07 -21.41
N ARG A 72 -12.66 -4.29 -20.96
CA ARG A 72 -12.33 -5.52 -21.70
C ARG A 72 -13.50 -6.49 -21.70
N ARG A 73 -13.47 -7.46 -22.58
CA ARG A 73 -14.40 -8.59 -22.53
C ARG A 73 -14.07 -9.52 -21.36
N VAL A 74 -15.11 -10.08 -20.74
CA VAL A 74 -14.98 -11.02 -19.62
C VAL A 74 -14.19 -12.28 -20.02
N ASP A 75 -14.28 -12.70 -21.27
CA ASP A 75 -13.53 -13.86 -21.81
C ASP A 75 -12.08 -13.53 -22.22
N GLY A 76 -11.65 -12.27 -22.08
CA GLY A 76 -10.29 -11.81 -22.41
C GLY A 76 -9.97 -11.76 -23.92
N GLN A 77 -10.93 -12.02 -24.79
CA GLN A 77 -10.70 -11.97 -26.24
C GLN A 77 -10.76 -10.53 -26.78
N ALA A 78 -10.01 -10.29 -27.85
CA ALA A 78 -10.11 -9.05 -28.61
C ALA A 78 -11.54 -8.89 -29.18
N PHE A 79 -12.00 -7.66 -29.27
CA PHE A 79 -13.33 -7.32 -29.74
C PHE A 79 -13.31 -6.06 -30.60
N SER A 80 -14.32 -5.95 -31.47
CA SER A 80 -14.54 -4.73 -32.27
C SER A 80 -15.53 -3.83 -31.53
N PRO A 81 -15.12 -2.65 -31.03
CA PRO A 81 -16.01 -1.71 -30.32
C PRO A 81 -17.25 -1.33 -31.13
N SER A 82 -17.11 -1.11 -32.44
CA SER A 82 -18.21 -0.72 -33.31
C SER A 82 -19.32 -1.76 -33.39
N LYS A 83 -18.99 -3.05 -33.31
CA LYS A 83 -19.99 -4.16 -33.32
C LYS A 83 -20.87 -4.16 -32.07
N PHE A 84 -20.42 -3.56 -30.98
CA PHE A 84 -21.14 -3.50 -29.71
C PHE A 84 -21.68 -2.09 -29.40
N GLY A 85 -21.56 -1.15 -30.35
CA GLY A 85 -22.03 0.22 -30.18
C GLY A 85 -21.25 1.01 -29.12
N ILE A 86 -20.05 0.58 -28.74
CA ILE A 86 -19.21 1.25 -27.76
C ILE A 86 -18.47 2.37 -28.49
N THR A 87 -18.72 3.61 -28.04
CA THR A 87 -18.12 4.80 -28.61
C THR A 87 -17.19 5.46 -27.60
N GLY A 88 -16.10 6.05 -28.10
CA GLY A 88 -15.08 6.68 -27.27
C GLY A 88 -14.07 5.68 -26.68
N GLY A 89 -13.16 6.22 -25.86
CA GLY A 89 -12.02 5.46 -25.35
C GLY A 89 -10.90 5.31 -26.37
N ILE A 90 -9.71 4.96 -25.86
CA ILE A 90 -8.52 4.73 -26.68
C ILE A 90 -8.34 3.23 -26.85
N GLY A 91 -8.35 2.78 -28.09
CA GLY A 91 -8.12 1.37 -28.43
C GLY A 91 -6.68 0.96 -28.14
N VAL A 92 -6.53 -0.17 -27.46
CA VAL A 92 -5.25 -0.81 -27.19
C VAL A 92 -5.32 -2.29 -27.57
N LEU A 93 -4.31 -2.76 -28.26
CA LEU A 93 -4.18 -4.17 -28.68
C LEU A 93 -2.86 -4.73 -28.15
N GLU A 94 -2.96 -5.60 -27.14
CA GLU A 94 -1.80 -6.24 -26.53
C GLU A 94 -1.55 -7.64 -27.10
N THR A 95 -0.29 -7.95 -27.34
CA THR A 95 0.12 -9.30 -27.77
C THR A 95 1.54 -9.62 -27.33
N GLN A 96 1.88 -10.90 -27.25
CA GLN A 96 3.25 -11.33 -27.01
C GLN A 96 3.99 -11.45 -28.35
N ALA A 97 5.25 -11.05 -28.35
CA ALA A 97 6.13 -11.08 -29.51
C ALA A 97 7.56 -11.45 -29.10
N VAL A 98 8.40 -11.67 -30.10
CA VAL A 98 9.84 -11.77 -29.89
C VAL A 98 10.51 -10.58 -30.58
N ALA A 99 11.25 -9.80 -29.83
CA ALA A 99 12.10 -8.74 -30.36
C ALA A 99 13.52 -9.28 -30.54
N THR A 100 14.13 -8.98 -31.70
CA THR A 100 15.48 -9.42 -32.05
C THR A 100 16.30 -8.21 -32.53
N PHE A 101 17.51 -8.06 -32.01
CA PHE A 101 18.45 -7.03 -32.42
C PHE A 101 19.86 -7.59 -32.46
N GLU A 102 20.52 -7.53 -33.61
CA GLU A 102 21.90 -7.99 -33.84
C GLU A 102 22.19 -9.42 -33.30
N GLY A 103 21.19 -10.31 -33.39
CA GLY A 103 21.28 -11.71 -32.94
C GLY A 103 20.85 -11.97 -31.52
N ASN A 104 20.64 -10.95 -30.69
CA ASN A 104 20.02 -11.08 -29.37
C ASN A 104 18.50 -11.10 -29.50
N SER A 105 17.84 -12.01 -28.82
CA SER A 105 16.38 -12.13 -28.88
C SER A 105 15.78 -12.18 -27.48
N GLN A 106 14.63 -11.53 -27.29
CA GLN A 106 13.90 -11.49 -26.05
C GLN A 106 12.39 -11.56 -26.29
N SER A 107 11.65 -12.23 -25.40
CA SER A 107 10.20 -12.13 -25.37
C SER A 107 9.77 -10.75 -24.89
N VAL A 108 8.86 -10.11 -25.64
CA VAL A 108 8.37 -8.77 -25.35
C VAL A 108 6.85 -8.73 -25.43
N ARG A 109 6.26 -7.78 -24.71
CA ARG A 109 4.84 -7.45 -24.80
C ARG A 109 4.66 -6.25 -25.71
N VAL A 110 4.11 -6.50 -26.89
CA VAL A 110 3.76 -5.45 -27.84
C VAL A 110 2.42 -4.84 -27.44
N VAL A 111 2.42 -3.51 -27.32
CA VAL A 111 1.25 -2.69 -26.99
C VAL A 111 0.98 -1.78 -28.19
N GLY A 112 0.03 -2.20 -29.02
CA GLY A 112 -0.48 -1.38 -30.12
C GLY A 112 -1.44 -0.32 -29.62
N VAL A 113 -1.12 0.95 -29.83
CA VAL A 113 -1.88 2.09 -29.26
C VAL A 113 -2.35 3.06 -30.31
N GLY A 114 -3.54 3.64 -30.09
CA GLY A 114 -4.10 4.66 -30.95
C GLY A 114 -3.34 5.98 -30.86
N LYS A 115 -3.48 6.83 -31.89
CA LYS A 115 -2.77 8.12 -32.03
C LYS A 115 -2.92 9.07 -30.83
N ASN A 116 -4.02 8.99 -30.10
CA ASN A 116 -4.30 9.86 -28.95
C ASN A 116 -3.82 9.28 -27.61
N TYR A 117 -3.13 8.13 -27.62
CA TYR A 117 -2.71 7.44 -26.39
C TYR A 117 -1.88 8.33 -25.47
N ALA A 118 -0.90 9.04 -26.00
CA ALA A 118 -0.04 9.93 -25.22
C ALA A 118 -0.74 11.19 -24.66
N GLN A 119 -1.98 11.47 -25.09
CA GLN A 119 -2.77 12.58 -24.53
C GLN A 119 -3.47 12.15 -23.22
N GLU A 120 -3.88 10.91 -23.09
CA GLU A 120 -4.56 10.36 -21.93
C GLU A 120 -3.56 9.75 -20.93
N ILE A 121 -2.55 9.07 -21.43
CA ILE A 121 -1.52 8.38 -20.64
C ILE A 121 -0.20 9.11 -20.84
N PRO A 122 0.36 9.69 -19.75
CA PRO A 122 1.48 10.64 -19.86
C PRO A 122 2.84 9.95 -20.11
N ILE A 123 2.91 9.06 -21.12
CA ILE A 123 4.11 8.31 -21.49
C ILE A 123 5.31 9.23 -21.76
N ASN A 124 5.05 10.43 -22.30
CA ASN A 124 6.07 11.45 -22.57
C ASN A 124 6.87 11.87 -21.33
N ARG A 125 6.29 11.74 -20.12
CA ARG A 125 6.99 12.06 -18.86
C ARG A 125 8.00 11.01 -18.44
N TYR A 126 7.89 9.84 -19.02
CA TYR A 126 8.70 8.67 -18.68
C TYR A 126 9.72 8.34 -19.76
N MET A 127 9.89 9.21 -20.75
CA MET A 127 10.92 9.02 -21.77
C MET A 127 12.30 9.24 -21.16
N TYR A 128 13.14 8.20 -21.23
CA TYR A 128 14.54 8.23 -20.79
C TYR A 128 15.46 8.79 -21.89
N MET A 129 15.22 8.39 -23.16
CA MET A 129 15.99 8.83 -24.33
C MET A 129 15.09 8.87 -25.55
N GLY A 130 15.33 9.83 -26.46
CA GLY A 130 14.52 10.01 -27.66
C GLY A 130 13.13 10.56 -27.40
N ASP A 131 12.22 10.38 -28.33
CA ASP A 131 10.87 10.91 -28.33
C ASP A 131 9.84 9.78 -28.46
N TYR A 132 8.62 10.02 -27.95
CA TYR A 132 7.50 9.12 -28.18
C TYR A 132 6.94 9.34 -29.58
N ASP A 133 7.52 8.66 -30.53
CA ASP A 133 7.08 8.65 -31.94
C ASP A 133 6.97 7.23 -32.44
N LEU A 134 5.77 6.83 -32.86
CA LEU A 134 5.49 5.50 -33.41
C LEU A 134 5.62 5.46 -34.95
N GLY A 135 6.07 6.56 -35.53
CA GLY A 135 6.29 6.65 -36.96
C GLY A 135 5.01 6.73 -37.81
N ILE A 136 5.21 6.52 -39.08
CA ILE A 136 4.16 6.42 -40.10
C ILE A 136 4.28 5.09 -40.82
N PRO A 137 3.27 4.60 -41.55
CA PRO A 137 3.33 3.29 -42.22
C PRO A 137 4.51 3.10 -43.17
N GLU A 138 5.01 4.17 -43.77
CA GLU A 138 6.17 4.15 -44.68
C GLU A 138 7.52 4.13 -43.96
N ALA A 139 7.55 4.53 -42.69
CA ALA A 139 8.73 4.56 -41.83
C ALA A 139 8.30 4.21 -40.36
N PRO A 140 8.00 2.93 -40.07
CA PRO A 140 7.50 2.55 -38.79
C PRO A 140 8.57 2.63 -37.70
N SER A 141 8.19 3.21 -36.58
CA SER A 141 9.05 3.38 -35.41
C SER A 141 8.45 2.73 -34.17
N THR A 142 9.29 2.46 -33.21
CA THR A 142 8.90 1.83 -31.94
C THR A 142 9.52 2.53 -30.75
N VAL A 143 8.80 2.49 -29.64
CA VAL A 143 9.28 2.95 -28.35
C VAL A 143 9.41 1.76 -27.43
N VAL A 144 10.58 1.54 -26.86
CA VAL A 144 10.91 0.34 -26.09
C VAL A 144 11.23 0.67 -24.63
N GLY A 145 10.98 -0.26 -23.73
CA GLY A 145 11.41 -0.13 -22.33
C GLY A 145 12.94 -0.17 -22.21
N ILE A 146 13.47 0.51 -21.20
CA ILE A 146 14.93 0.57 -20.97
C ILE A 146 15.52 -0.84 -20.76
N GLY A 147 14.79 -1.75 -20.10
CA GLY A 147 15.22 -3.13 -19.89
C GLY A 147 15.28 -3.90 -21.22
N VAL A 148 14.32 -3.71 -22.14
CA VAL A 148 14.34 -4.29 -23.48
C VAL A 148 15.55 -3.76 -24.25
N ALA A 149 15.76 -2.44 -24.24
CA ALA A 149 16.88 -1.79 -24.92
C ALA A 149 18.23 -2.32 -24.42
N MET A 150 18.41 -2.42 -23.10
CA MET A 150 19.64 -2.93 -22.48
C MET A 150 19.91 -4.39 -22.79
N ASN A 151 18.88 -5.25 -22.67
CA ASN A 151 19.03 -6.68 -22.88
C ASN A 151 19.34 -7.04 -24.34
N LEU A 152 18.76 -6.30 -25.28
CA LEU A 152 19.00 -6.51 -26.72
C LEU A 152 20.23 -5.77 -27.24
N GLY A 153 20.69 -4.72 -26.53
CA GLY A 153 21.71 -3.81 -27.02
C GLY A 153 21.19 -2.80 -28.05
N ALA A 154 19.86 -2.60 -28.09
CA ALA A 154 19.22 -1.68 -29.03
C ALA A 154 19.20 -0.25 -28.45
N GLY A 155 19.26 0.75 -29.32
CA GLY A 155 19.30 2.16 -28.89
C GLY A 155 18.72 3.12 -29.92
N VAL A 156 18.40 4.33 -29.46
CA VAL A 156 17.95 5.42 -30.32
C VAL A 156 19.07 5.86 -31.25
N GLY A 157 18.75 6.01 -32.54
CA GLY A 157 19.73 6.46 -33.57
C GLY A 157 20.65 5.37 -34.11
N TYR A 158 20.44 4.10 -33.75
CA TYR A 158 21.17 2.99 -34.34
C TYR A 158 20.70 2.75 -35.78
N SER A 159 21.65 2.41 -36.67
CA SER A 159 21.34 2.11 -38.07
C SER A 159 20.66 0.74 -38.26
N SER A 160 20.92 -0.21 -37.36
CA SER A 160 20.29 -1.54 -37.38
C SER A 160 18.85 -1.43 -36.90
N PRO A 161 17.87 -2.00 -37.63
CA PRO A 161 16.49 -2.02 -37.16
C PRO A 161 16.27 -3.10 -36.08
N LEU A 162 15.29 -2.84 -35.22
CA LEU A 162 14.76 -3.83 -34.29
C LEU A 162 13.74 -4.68 -35.02
N GLU A 163 13.94 -6.00 -35.05
CA GLU A 163 13.00 -6.95 -35.63
C GLU A 163 11.99 -7.41 -34.57
N ILE A 164 10.70 -7.27 -34.87
CA ILE A 164 9.61 -7.71 -33.99
C ILE A 164 8.85 -8.81 -34.70
N SER A 165 8.84 -10.01 -34.11
CA SER A 165 8.19 -11.22 -34.63
C SER A 165 6.95 -11.52 -33.81
N LEU A 166 5.76 -11.37 -34.42
CA LEU A 166 4.47 -11.68 -33.81
C LEU A 166 3.98 -13.07 -34.26
N PRO A 167 3.40 -13.89 -33.38
CA PRO A 167 2.78 -15.13 -33.78
C PRO A 167 1.54 -14.87 -34.64
N LYS A 168 1.41 -15.61 -35.74
CA LYS A 168 0.23 -15.52 -36.62
C LYS A 168 -1.02 -15.92 -35.85
N ARG A 169 -2.03 -15.06 -35.84
CA ARG A 169 -3.34 -15.36 -35.23
C ARG A 169 -4.11 -16.42 -36.05
N ILE A 170 -3.99 -16.35 -37.37
CA ILE A 170 -4.70 -17.24 -38.29
C ILE A 170 -3.69 -18.20 -38.97
N GLY A 171 -3.96 -19.48 -38.90
CA GLY A 171 -3.13 -20.51 -39.55
C GLY A 171 -2.72 -21.63 -38.59
N ARG A 172 -2.12 -22.67 -39.13
CA ARG A 172 -1.53 -23.77 -38.33
C ARG A 172 -0.02 -23.58 -38.27
N ILE A 173 0.52 -23.64 -37.07
CA ILE A 173 1.97 -23.64 -36.87
C ILE A 173 2.51 -24.98 -37.43
N SER A 174 3.38 -24.91 -38.43
CA SER A 174 4.02 -26.09 -38.98
C SER A 174 5.08 -26.61 -38.00
N THR A 175 4.98 -27.86 -37.60
CA THR A 175 6.00 -28.53 -36.78
C THR A 175 7.34 -28.70 -37.50
N VAL A 176 7.34 -28.64 -38.85
CA VAL A 176 8.54 -28.78 -39.68
C VAL A 176 9.27 -27.46 -39.85
N ASN A 177 8.55 -26.34 -39.87
CA ASN A 177 9.13 -24.99 -39.94
C ASN A 177 8.35 -24.01 -39.03
N PRO A 178 8.70 -23.94 -37.74
CA PRO A 178 8.02 -23.09 -36.78
C PRO A 178 8.12 -21.59 -37.15
N ALA A 179 9.18 -21.15 -37.82
CA ALA A 179 9.40 -19.77 -38.22
C ALA A 179 8.28 -19.21 -39.13
N ARG A 180 7.64 -20.07 -39.92
CA ARG A 180 6.48 -19.67 -40.73
C ARG A 180 5.24 -19.32 -39.93
N GLY A 181 5.23 -19.61 -38.62
CA GLY A 181 4.18 -19.24 -37.68
C GLY A 181 4.27 -17.81 -37.19
N PHE A 182 5.28 -17.05 -37.59
CA PHE A 182 5.49 -15.67 -37.20
C PHE A 182 5.40 -14.73 -38.40
N VAL A 183 5.01 -13.47 -38.09
CA VAL A 183 5.16 -12.32 -39.00
C VAL A 183 6.22 -11.44 -38.39
N THR A 184 7.26 -11.12 -39.15
CA THR A 184 8.39 -10.31 -38.68
C THR A 184 8.43 -9.01 -39.46
N GLU A 185 8.52 -7.89 -38.74
CA GLU A 185 8.69 -6.57 -39.33
C GLU A 185 9.83 -5.84 -38.64
N GLN A 186 10.38 -4.83 -39.30
CA GLN A 186 11.56 -4.06 -38.85
C GLN A 186 11.16 -2.66 -38.45
N TYR A 187 11.62 -2.22 -37.29
CA TYR A 187 11.29 -0.93 -36.69
C TYR A 187 12.54 -0.17 -36.29
N HIS A 188 12.52 1.15 -36.43
CA HIS A 188 13.52 2.02 -35.85
C HIS A 188 13.13 2.40 -34.42
N VAL A 189 14.08 2.30 -33.48
CA VAL A 189 13.85 2.74 -32.10
C VAL A 189 13.90 4.26 -32.05
N SER A 190 12.73 4.90 -31.86
CA SER A 190 12.57 6.35 -31.76
C SER A 190 12.76 6.84 -30.34
N GLY A 191 12.45 5.98 -29.35
CA GLY A 191 12.56 6.36 -27.95
C GLY A 191 12.67 5.17 -26.99
N ILE A 192 13.18 5.45 -25.82
CA ILE A 192 13.32 4.51 -24.71
C ILE A 192 12.61 5.11 -23.51
N PHE A 193 11.69 4.37 -22.91
CA PHE A 193 10.99 4.79 -21.69
C PHE A 193 11.49 4.03 -20.45
N GLN A 194 11.31 4.65 -19.28
CA GLN A 194 11.62 4.07 -17.99
C GLN A 194 10.51 4.41 -16.99
N VAL A 195 9.81 3.39 -16.49
CA VAL A 195 8.67 3.52 -15.56
C VAL A 195 8.81 2.58 -14.36
N ASP A 196 8.83 1.27 -14.64
CA ASP A 196 8.84 0.20 -13.66
C ASP A 196 9.53 -1.03 -14.28
N GLN A 197 10.22 -1.80 -13.44
CA GLN A 197 11.02 -2.93 -13.88
C GLN A 197 10.24 -3.93 -14.76
N ASP A 198 8.98 -4.24 -14.42
CA ASP A 198 8.19 -5.24 -15.15
C ASP A 198 7.79 -4.71 -16.55
N ILE A 199 7.38 -3.44 -16.62
CA ILE A 199 6.98 -2.80 -17.89
C ILE A 199 8.23 -2.51 -18.74
N ASP A 200 9.31 -2.07 -18.11
CA ASP A 200 10.55 -1.67 -18.79
C ASP A 200 11.29 -2.86 -19.40
N THR A 201 11.16 -4.07 -18.80
CA THR A 201 11.84 -5.28 -19.30
C THR A 201 11.09 -5.98 -20.40
N GLU A 202 9.80 -5.73 -20.59
CA GLU A 202 8.98 -6.43 -21.60
C GLU A 202 8.27 -5.49 -22.57
N GLY A 203 8.08 -4.22 -22.24
CA GLY A 203 7.20 -3.31 -22.97
C GLY A 203 7.78 -2.80 -24.27
N VAL A 204 6.99 -2.89 -25.34
CA VAL A 204 7.29 -2.33 -26.67
C VAL A 204 6.01 -1.71 -27.23
N PHE A 205 6.05 -0.42 -27.56
CA PHE A 205 4.92 0.31 -28.10
C PHE A 205 5.01 0.40 -29.63
N LEU A 206 3.89 0.08 -30.30
CA LEU A 206 3.70 0.21 -31.73
C LEU A 206 2.41 0.97 -32.04
N SER A 207 2.25 1.41 -33.27
CA SER A 207 0.97 1.91 -33.77
C SER A 207 -0.10 0.81 -33.75
N LEU A 208 -1.30 1.14 -33.29
CA LEU A 208 -2.44 0.21 -33.26
C LEU A 208 -2.76 -0.35 -34.63
N ASP A 209 -2.68 0.49 -35.67
CA ASP A 209 -2.99 0.11 -37.02
C ASP A 209 -1.98 -0.92 -37.58
N GLU A 210 -0.71 -0.79 -37.22
CA GLU A 210 0.33 -1.78 -37.56
C GLU A 210 0.11 -3.12 -36.86
N VAL A 211 -0.12 -3.10 -35.56
CA VAL A 211 -0.35 -4.35 -34.81
C VAL A 211 -1.59 -5.07 -35.33
N ARG A 212 -2.66 -4.33 -35.72
CA ARG A 212 -3.84 -4.92 -36.38
C ARG A 212 -3.49 -5.57 -37.73
N ALA A 213 -2.71 -4.88 -38.56
CA ALA A 213 -2.28 -5.40 -39.84
C ALA A 213 -1.43 -6.66 -39.68
N LEU A 214 -0.47 -6.69 -38.77
CA LEU A 214 0.38 -7.86 -38.47
C LEU A 214 -0.40 -9.05 -37.94
N LEU A 215 -1.40 -8.80 -37.09
CA LEU A 215 -2.28 -9.87 -36.57
C LEU A 215 -3.45 -10.22 -37.51
N GLN A 216 -3.54 -9.57 -38.67
CA GLN A 216 -4.61 -9.79 -39.65
C GLN A 216 -6.01 -9.59 -39.07
N TYR A 217 -6.22 -8.46 -38.42
CA TYR A 217 -7.54 -7.99 -38.05
C TYR A 217 -8.09 -7.08 -39.14
N ASP A 218 -9.36 -7.30 -39.50
CA ASP A 218 -10.02 -6.59 -40.63
C ASP A 218 -10.83 -5.36 -40.19
N GLY A 219 -10.84 -5.02 -38.92
CA GLY A 219 -11.67 -3.95 -38.38
C GLY A 219 -10.99 -3.15 -37.27
N ASP A 220 -11.81 -2.67 -36.35
CA ASP A 220 -11.43 -1.85 -35.22
C ASP A 220 -11.15 -2.66 -33.94
N GLU A 221 -10.73 -3.93 -34.11
CA GLU A 221 -10.47 -4.84 -33.00
C GLU A 221 -9.43 -4.28 -32.02
N VAL A 222 -9.72 -4.50 -30.74
CA VAL A 222 -8.87 -4.09 -29.60
C VAL A 222 -8.89 -5.18 -28.53
N SER A 223 -7.83 -5.28 -27.74
CA SER A 223 -7.83 -6.09 -26.53
C SER A 223 -8.64 -5.42 -25.42
N TYR A 224 -8.57 -4.09 -25.36
CA TYR A 224 -9.36 -3.27 -24.45
C TYR A 224 -9.46 -1.82 -24.93
N LEU A 225 -10.40 -1.09 -24.32
CA LEU A 225 -10.51 0.36 -24.45
C LEU A 225 -10.09 1.03 -23.14
N ALA A 226 -9.24 2.03 -23.26
CA ALA A 226 -8.82 2.88 -22.15
C ALA A 226 -9.75 4.10 -22.03
N PHE A 227 -10.24 4.37 -20.80
CA PHE A 227 -11.10 5.51 -20.50
C PHE A 227 -10.54 6.31 -19.32
N ALA A 228 -10.71 7.64 -19.38
CA ALA A 228 -10.37 8.53 -18.26
C ALA A 228 -11.46 8.55 -17.18
N GLN A 229 -12.71 8.30 -17.56
CA GLN A 229 -13.89 8.32 -16.69
C GLN A 229 -14.66 7.01 -16.79
N PRO A 230 -15.43 6.63 -15.74
CA PRO A 230 -16.26 5.41 -15.79
C PRO A 230 -17.37 5.56 -16.82
N VAL A 231 -17.61 4.48 -17.57
CA VAL A 231 -18.66 4.38 -18.59
C VAL A 231 -19.58 3.21 -18.27
N GLU A 232 -20.85 3.33 -18.68
CA GLU A 232 -21.77 2.21 -18.62
C GLU A 232 -21.42 1.18 -19.68
N VAL A 233 -21.39 -0.09 -19.29
CA VAL A 233 -20.92 -1.18 -20.16
C VAL A 233 -21.93 -2.31 -20.26
N PRO A 234 -22.09 -2.95 -21.43
CA PRO A 234 -22.91 -4.16 -21.60
C PRO A 234 -22.42 -5.31 -20.69
N ALA A 235 -23.30 -6.22 -20.31
CA ALA A 235 -23.05 -7.32 -19.36
C ALA A 235 -21.89 -8.28 -19.74
N GLN A 236 -21.51 -8.32 -21.02
CA GLN A 236 -20.40 -9.13 -21.52
C GLN A 236 -19.02 -8.49 -21.41
N PHE A 237 -18.98 -7.25 -20.91
CA PHE A 237 -17.76 -6.49 -20.68
C PHE A 237 -17.60 -6.21 -19.18
N GLU A 238 -16.37 -6.01 -18.77
CA GLU A 238 -16.02 -5.54 -17.44
C GLU A 238 -15.23 -4.24 -17.55
N LEU A 239 -15.57 -3.29 -16.69
CA LEU A 239 -14.85 -2.04 -16.55
C LEU A 239 -13.99 -2.14 -15.28
N LEU A 240 -12.69 -2.28 -15.48
CA LEU A 240 -11.72 -2.44 -14.40
C LEU A 240 -11.14 -1.07 -14.02
N ASP A 241 -11.24 -0.72 -12.74
CA ASP A 241 -10.48 0.38 -12.18
C ASP A 241 -8.99 0.00 -12.01
N ARG A 242 -8.14 0.96 -11.61
CA ARG A 242 -6.70 0.73 -11.42
C ARG A 242 -6.38 -0.39 -10.44
N TYR A 243 -7.20 -0.55 -9.39
CA TYR A 243 -7.02 -1.62 -8.40
C TYR A 243 -7.37 -2.99 -8.95
N GLN A 244 -8.39 -3.05 -9.78
CA GLN A 244 -8.87 -4.28 -10.42
C GLN A 244 -8.00 -4.71 -11.60
N GLN A 245 -7.19 -3.81 -12.17
CA GLN A 245 -6.24 -4.14 -13.23
C GLN A 245 -5.04 -4.96 -12.73
N HIS A 246 -4.63 -4.78 -11.45
CA HIS A 246 -3.50 -5.48 -10.81
C HIS A 246 -3.89 -6.09 -9.46
N PRO A 247 -4.89 -6.99 -9.40
CA PRO A 247 -5.47 -7.47 -8.15
C PRO A 247 -4.48 -8.24 -7.28
N GLU A 248 -3.52 -8.90 -7.90
CA GLU A 248 -2.50 -9.74 -7.22
C GLU A 248 -1.61 -8.88 -6.32
N ILE A 249 -1.10 -7.77 -6.85
CA ILE A 249 -0.21 -6.86 -6.13
C ILE A 249 -0.94 -6.21 -4.95
N TYR A 250 -2.15 -5.68 -5.19
CA TYR A 250 -2.94 -5.08 -4.13
C TYR A 250 -3.38 -6.07 -3.06
N LYS A 251 -3.64 -7.32 -3.44
CA LYS A 251 -3.96 -8.40 -2.50
C LYS A 251 -2.77 -8.68 -1.56
N VAL A 252 -1.56 -8.76 -2.11
CA VAL A 252 -0.34 -8.97 -1.32
C VAL A 252 -0.11 -7.79 -0.37
N LEU A 253 -0.12 -6.55 -0.86
CA LEU A 253 0.06 -5.34 -0.03
C LEU A 253 -0.97 -5.27 1.11
N LYS A 254 -2.23 -5.56 0.81
CA LYS A 254 -3.30 -5.58 1.80
C LYS A 254 -3.09 -6.70 2.84
N MET A 255 -2.65 -7.87 2.40
CA MET A 255 -2.36 -9.00 3.30
C MET A 255 -1.18 -8.68 4.23
N GLU A 256 -0.08 -8.11 3.73
CA GLU A 256 1.07 -7.69 4.52
C GLU A 256 0.71 -6.62 5.55
N LYS A 257 -0.09 -5.62 5.15
CA LYS A 257 -0.59 -4.58 6.04
C LYS A 257 -1.40 -5.17 7.20
N TRP A 258 -2.33 -6.09 6.90
CA TRP A 258 -3.14 -6.76 7.93
C TRP A 258 -2.30 -7.66 8.83
N PHE A 259 -1.36 -8.40 8.27
CA PHE A 259 -0.45 -9.24 9.05
C PHE A 259 0.36 -8.40 10.05
N SER A 260 0.98 -7.32 9.60
CA SER A 260 1.72 -6.40 10.46
C SER A 260 0.83 -5.76 11.53
N PHE A 261 -0.39 -5.37 11.17
CA PHE A 261 -1.36 -4.84 12.12
C PHE A 261 -1.71 -5.87 13.21
N PHE A 262 -1.99 -7.12 12.85
CA PHE A 262 -2.28 -8.17 13.84
C PHE A 262 -1.08 -8.53 14.70
N LEU A 263 0.13 -8.51 14.14
CA LEU A 263 1.34 -8.72 14.92
C LEU A 263 1.52 -7.62 15.98
N LEU A 264 1.35 -6.37 15.60
CA LEU A 264 1.42 -5.24 16.55
C LEU A 264 0.28 -5.26 17.56
N LEU A 265 -0.92 -5.65 17.15
CA LEU A 265 -2.04 -5.87 18.05
C LEU A 265 -1.72 -6.96 19.08
N PHE A 266 -1.10 -8.06 18.66
CA PHE A 266 -0.67 -9.13 19.56
C PHE A 266 0.36 -8.62 20.59
N VAL A 267 1.34 -7.83 20.16
CA VAL A 267 2.30 -7.19 21.09
C VAL A 267 1.57 -6.27 22.07
N LEU A 268 0.59 -5.51 21.61
CA LEU A 268 -0.24 -4.67 22.49
C LEU A 268 -1.03 -5.49 23.50
N LEU A 269 -1.55 -6.66 23.10
CA LEU A 269 -2.20 -7.60 24.03
C LEU A 269 -1.22 -8.15 25.08
N LEU A 270 0.03 -8.41 24.72
CA LEU A 270 1.04 -8.81 25.72
C LEU A 270 1.30 -7.68 26.74
N LEU A 271 1.28 -6.42 26.30
CA LEU A 271 1.37 -5.28 27.22
C LEU A 271 0.17 -5.14 28.17
N LEU A 272 -1.00 -5.70 27.82
CA LEU A 272 -2.16 -5.75 28.71
C LEU A 272 -1.79 -6.45 30.04
N PHE A 273 -1.02 -7.54 29.99
CA PHE A 273 -0.56 -8.23 31.22
C PHE A 273 0.36 -7.34 32.06
N SER A 274 1.21 -6.53 31.42
CA SER A 274 2.05 -5.57 32.13
C SER A 274 1.21 -4.52 32.86
N ILE A 275 0.15 -3.99 32.23
CA ILE A 275 -0.77 -3.03 32.84
C ILE A 275 -1.50 -3.67 34.03
N ILE A 276 -2.01 -4.90 33.90
CA ILE A 276 -2.67 -5.62 34.97
C ILE A 276 -1.73 -5.81 36.17
N SER A 277 -0.48 -6.20 35.91
CA SER A 277 0.54 -6.39 36.95
C SER A 277 0.87 -5.07 37.66
N THR A 278 1.05 -3.98 36.90
CA THR A 278 1.28 -2.62 37.44
C THR A 278 0.14 -2.17 38.34
N LEU A 279 -1.10 -2.34 37.89
CA LEU A 279 -2.28 -1.99 38.67
C LEU A 279 -2.41 -2.87 39.93
N GLY A 280 -2.07 -4.16 39.83
CA GLY A 280 -2.05 -5.05 41.00
C GLY A 280 -1.09 -4.55 42.08
N MET A 281 0.11 -4.13 41.70
CA MET A 281 1.12 -3.57 42.62
C MET A 281 0.66 -2.24 43.21
N LEU A 282 0.13 -1.33 42.38
CA LEU A 282 -0.43 -0.04 42.81
C LEU A 282 -1.53 -0.22 43.88
N ILE A 283 -2.42 -1.19 43.67
CA ILE A 283 -3.53 -1.47 44.59
C ILE A 283 -3.01 -2.01 45.92
N ILE A 284 -1.96 -2.83 45.91
CA ILE A 284 -1.37 -3.38 47.15
C ILE A 284 -0.71 -2.25 47.95
N GLU A 285 0.05 -1.38 47.30
CA GLU A 285 0.76 -0.30 47.98
C GLU A 285 -0.19 0.73 48.59
N LYS A 286 -1.26 1.08 47.88
CA LYS A 286 -2.23 2.10 48.34
C LYS A 286 -3.31 1.58 49.29
N ARG A 287 -3.12 0.37 49.88
CA ARG A 287 -4.09 -0.19 50.81
C ARG A 287 -4.40 0.74 52.01
N HIS A 288 -3.38 1.33 52.60
CA HIS A 288 -3.55 2.27 53.74
C HIS A 288 -4.31 3.53 53.35
N ASP A 289 -4.10 4.06 52.16
CA ASP A 289 -4.84 5.22 51.64
C ASP A 289 -6.32 4.88 51.44
N VAL A 290 -6.61 3.66 50.96
CA VAL A 290 -7.98 3.17 50.81
C VAL A 290 -8.68 3.05 52.17
N ASP A 291 -8.01 2.58 53.21
CA ASP A 291 -8.57 2.48 54.54
C ASP A 291 -8.84 3.85 55.14
N THR A 292 -7.91 4.82 54.94
CA THR A 292 -8.11 6.19 55.33
C THR A 292 -9.32 6.84 54.62
N LEU A 293 -9.50 6.61 53.34
CA LEU A 293 -10.67 7.11 52.61
C LEU A 293 -11.98 6.49 53.10
N ARG A 294 -11.97 5.21 53.56
CA ARG A 294 -13.12 4.57 54.20
C ARG A 294 -13.45 5.21 55.53
N PHE A 295 -12.48 5.45 56.38
CA PHE A 295 -12.67 6.15 57.66
C PHE A 295 -13.22 7.57 57.48
N LEU A 296 -12.88 8.22 56.39
CA LEU A 296 -13.42 9.55 56.01
C LEU A 296 -14.82 9.46 55.37
N GLY A 297 -15.43 8.25 55.31
CA GLY A 297 -16.80 8.07 54.81
C GLY A 297 -16.93 7.97 53.28
N ALA A 298 -15.84 7.72 52.55
CA ALA A 298 -15.91 7.52 51.11
C ALA A 298 -16.70 6.24 50.75
N LYS A 299 -17.61 6.33 49.77
CA LYS A 299 -18.41 5.20 49.30
C LYS A 299 -17.54 4.16 48.63
N LYS A 300 -17.84 2.88 48.86
CA LYS A 300 -17.15 1.72 48.29
C LYS A 300 -17.03 1.82 46.74
N ALA A 301 -18.12 2.23 46.08
CA ALA A 301 -18.13 2.38 44.61
C ALA A 301 -17.17 3.48 44.12
N MET A 302 -16.93 4.55 44.88
CA MET A 302 -15.95 5.60 44.56
C MET A 302 -14.53 5.06 44.73
N ILE A 303 -14.24 4.37 45.81
CA ILE A 303 -12.92 3.78 46.09
C ILE A 303 -12.54 2.74 45.02
N ASP A 304 -13.50 1.92 44.68
CA ASP A 304 -13.31 0.86 43.66
C ASP A 304 -13.06 1.41 42.25
N LEU A 305 -13.50 2.64 41.95
CA LEU A 305 -13.31 3.28 40.66
C LEU A 305 -11.89 3.91 40.49
N ILE A 306 -11.20 4.24 41.56
CA ILE A 306 -9.88 4.89 41.50
C ILE A 306 -8.85 4.05 40.73
N PRO A 307 -8.62 2.75 41.01
CA PRO A 307 -7.67 1.93 40.25
C PRO A 307 -8.04 1.78 38.78
N PHE A 308 -9.34 1.71 38.46
CA PHE A 308 -9.79 1.69 37.08
C PHE A 308 -9.37 2.95 36.31
N LEU A 309 -9.58 4.12 36.94
CA LEU A 309 -9.21 5.40 36.35
C LEU A 309 -7.69 5.57 36.23
N GLU A 310 -6.91 5.07 37.20
CA GLU A 310 -5.45 5.09 37.14
C GLU A 310 -4.93 4.25 35.97
N GLY A 311 -5.44 3.04 35.75
CA GLY A 311 -5.05 2.21 34.63
C GLY A 311 -5.46 2.81 33.27
N TRP A 312 -6.61 3.46 33.22
CA TRP A 312 -7.05 4.17 32.03
C TRP A 312 -6.19 5.40 31.74
N LEU A 313 -5.76 6.14 32.76
CA LEU A 313 -4.81 7.26 32.64
C LEU A 313 -3.44 6.80 32.14
N LEU A 314 -2.93 5.65 32.61
CA LEU A 314 -1.70 5.04 32.06
C LEU A 314 -1.81 4.84 30.55
N SER A 315 -2.94 4.27 30.11
CA SER A 315 -3.18 4.00 28.69
C SER A 315 -3.32 5.29 27.87
N ILE A 316 -4.04 6.29 28.36
CA ILE A 316 -4.17 7.60 27.69
C ILE A 316 -2.81 8.29 27.57
N THR A 317 -2.03 8.29 28.66
CA THR A 317 -0.71 8.96 28.66
C THR A 317 0.24 8.30 27.66
N GLY A 318 0.32 6.96 27.65
CA GLY A 318 1.10 6.21 26.68
C GLY A 318 0.63 6.44 25.24
N LEU A 319 -0.68 6.45 25.01
CA LEU A 319 -1.28 6.76 23.73
C LEU A 319 -0.89 8.16 23.23
N VAL A 320 -1.08 9.19 24.04
CA VAL A 320 -0.79 10.59 23.66
C VAL A 320 0.69 10.75 23.32
N ILE A 321 1.59 10.27 24.18
CA ILE A 321 3.03 10.31 23.93
C ILE A 321 3.37 9.55 22.65
N GLY A 322 2.83 8.35 22.48
CA GLY A 322 3.07 7.51 21.31
C GLY A 322 2.56 8.11 20.01
N LEU A 323 1.35 8.68 20.02
CA LEU A 323 0.79 9.36 18.83
C LEU A 323 1.61 10.60 18.47
N MET A 324 1.96 11.44 19.44
CA MET A 324 2.77 12.64 19.18
C MET A 324 4.15 12.25 18.60
N THR A 325 4.85 11.33 19.25
CA THR A 325 6.17 10.89 18.81
C THR A 325 6.11 10.18 17.46
N GLY A 326 5.17 9.25 17.28
CA GLY A 326 4.99 8.51 16.02
C GLY A 326 4.64 9.45 14.87
N THR A 327 3.72 10.40 15.07
CA THR A 327 3.36 11.40 14.04
C THR A 327 4.56 12.28 13.68
N VAL A 328 5.32 12.75 14.66
CA VAL A 328 6.52 13.55 14.40
C VAL A 328 7.54 12.74 13.60
N LEU A 329 7.78 11.47 13.94
CA LEU A 329 8.71 10.59 13.20
C LEU A 329 8.26 10.40 11.74
N VAL A 330 6.97 10.13 11.50
CA VAL A 330 6.43 9.97 10.15
C VAL A 330 6.55 11.26 9.35
N LEU A 331 6.24 12.42 9.93
CA LEU A 331 6.38 13.71 9.25
C LEU A 331 7.84 14.06 8.96
N LEU A 332 8.76 13.74 9.87
CA LEU A 332 10.19 13.91 9.64
C LEU A 332 10.68 12.97 8.52
N GLN A 333 10.22 11.72 8.51
CA GLN A 333 10.55 10.78 7.42
C GLN A 333 10.02 11.29 6.07
N ALA A 334 8.78 11.76 6.01
CA ALA A 334 8.19 12.34 4.81
C ALA A 334 8.98 13.55 4.28
N LYS A 335 9.52 14.37 5.19
CA LYS A 335 10.25 15.60 4.80
C LYS A 335 11.72 15.38 4.49
N TYR A 336 12.40 14.54 5.26
CA TYR A 336 13.86 14.41 5.20
C TYR A 336 14.35 13.06 4.67
N GLY A 337 13.49 12.04 4.59
CA GLY A 337 13.87 10.72 4.07
C GLY A 337 15.00 10.06 4.85
N PHE A 338 15.00 10.12 6.18
CA PHE A 338 16.10 9.57 7.00
C PHE A 338 16.32 8.07 6.81
N ALA A 339 15.22 7.31 6.71
CA ALA A 339 15.29 5.89 6.44
C ALA A 339 15.37 5.69 4.93
N LYS A 340 16.57 5.37 4.44
CA LYS A 340 16.85 5.09 3.03
C LYS A 340 16.67 3.61 2.72
N LEU A 341 16.21 3.28 1.51
CA LEU A 341 16.16 1.95 0.97
C LEU A 341 17.56 1.54 0.51
N GLY A 342 18.39 1.03 1.44
CA GLY A 342 19.65 0.36 1.15
C GLY A 342 20.72 1.16 0.36
N THR A 343 21.98 0.75 0.54
CA THR A 343 23.15 1.28 -0.19
C THR A 343 23.53 0.41 -1.40
N VAL A 344 22.61 -0.37 -1.95
CA VAL A 344 22.86 -1.20 -3.13
C VAL A 344 22.47 -0.39 -4.35
N ASP A 345 23.44 -0.16 -5.23
CA ASP A 345 23.40 0.58 -6.49
C ASP A 345 22.09 1.29 -6.82
N THR A 346 22.08 2.60 -6.63
CA THR A 346 20.93 3.51 -6.80
C THR A 346 20.29 3.49 -8.21
N SER A 347 20.83 2.72 -9.13
CA SER A 347 20.29 2.56 -10.48
C SER A 347 19.11 1.59 -10.59
N ALA A 348 18.86 0.76 -9.56
CA ALA A 348 17.81 -0.26 -9.59
C ALA A 348 16.53 0.16 -8.84
N PHE A 349 16.58 1.19 -7.98
CA PHE A 349 15.41 1.63 -7.21
C PHE A 349 15.09 3.09 -7.51
N VAL A 350 13.86 3.34 -7.93
CA VAL A 350 13.29 4.68 -8.18
C VAL A 350 13.07 5.48 -6.89
N LEU A 351 13.30 4.88 -5.72
CA LEU A 351 13.09 5.48 -4.41
C LEU A 351 14.39 5.60 -3.60
N ASP A 352 14.74 6.81 -3.22
CA ASP A 352 15.87 7.09 -2.31
C ASP A 352 15.53 6.80 -0.84
N ALA A 353 14.26 6.86 -0.44
CA ALA A 353 13.80 6.72 0.95
C ALA A 353 12.50 5.92 1.05
N TYR A 354 12.26 5.32 2.22
CA TYR A 354 10.99 4.64 2.50
C TYR A 354 9.81 5.60 2.33
N PRO A 355 8.83 5.28 1.45
CA PRO A 355 7.65 6.08 1.27
C PRO A 355 6.78 5.99 2.52
N VAL A 356 6.22 7.11 2.95
CA VAL A 356 5.27 7.18 4.06
C VAL A 356 4.06 8.01 3.66
N ASP A 357 2.87 7.52 4.00
CA ASP A 357 1.60 8.23 3.80
C ASP A 357 0.81 8.27 5.10
N PHE A 358 0.55 9.48 5.58
CA PHE A 358 -0.09 9.73 6.87
C PHE A 358 -1.60 9.81 6.69
N ARG A 359 -2.33 8.82 7.24
CA ARG A 359 -3.79 8.78 7.19
C ARG A 359 -4.40 8.99 8.57
N LEU A 360 -5.25 10.01 8.72
CA LEU A 360 -5.95 10.30 9.99
C LEU A 360 -6.82 9.13 10.46
N PHE A 361 -7.37 8.36 9.55
CA PHE A 361 -8.18 7.18 9.88
C PHE A 361 -7.39 6.14 10.69
N ASP A 362 -6.13 5.90 10.34
CA ASP A 362 -5.28 4.95 11.05
C ASP A 362 -4.98 5.42 12.48
N LEU A 363 -4.77 6.73 12.67
CA LEU A 363 -4.60 7.30 14.02
C LEU A 363 -5.85 7.13 14.89
N LEU A 364 -7.03 7.36 14.32
CA LEU A 364 -8.29 7.14 15.02
C LEU A 364 -8.47 5.66 15.39
N LEU A 365 -8.17 4.75 14.45
CA LEU A 365 -8.25 3.31 14.68
C LEU A 365 -7.32 2.88 15.82
N ILE A 366 -6.04 3.28 15.78
CA ILE A 366 -5.05 3.02 16.83
C ILE A 366 -5.54 3.56 18.17
N SER A 367 -6.04 4.79 18.19
CA SER A 367 -6.54 5.43 19.41
C SER A 367 -7.69 4.66 20.04
N VAL A 368 -8.66 4.26 19.25
CA VAL A 368 -9.81 3.48 19.73
C VAL A 368 -9.35 2.13 20.28
N ILE A 369 -8.47 1.42 19.58
CA ILE A 369 -7.97 0.11 20.00
C ILE A 369 -7.24 0.22 21.35
N ILE A 370 -6.32 1.18 21.50
CA ILE A 370 -5.54 1.34 22.72
C ILE A 370 -6.44 1.76 23.89
N LEU A 371 -7.42 2.65 23.67
CA LEU A 371 -8.37 3.04 24.69
C LEU A 371 -9.26 1.88 25.15
N VAL A 372 -9.71 1.05 24.20
CA VAL A 372 -10.53 -0.15 24.52
C VAL A 372 -9.71 -1.17 25.29
N ILE A 373 -8.50 -1.48 24.83
CA ILE A 373 -7.59 -2.44 25.50
C ILE A 373 -7.19 -1.89 26.88
N GLY A 374 -6.90 -0.61 27.00
CA GLY A 374 -6.61 0.06 28.28
C GLY A 374 -7.78 0.00 29.26
N ALA A 375 -9.00 0.25 28.81
CA ALA A 375 -10.20 0.12 29.63
C ALA A 375 -10.44 -1.34 30.05
N LEU A 376 -10.24 -2.30 29.13
CA LEU A 376 -10.41 -3.72 29.40
C LEU A 376 -9.39 -4.23 30.44
N SER A 377 -8.11 -3.87 30.29
CA SER A 377 -7.05 -4.23 31.26
C SER A 377 -7.33 -3.66 32.64
N SER A 378 -7.76 -2.41 32.71
CA SER A 378 -8.13 -1.75 33.98
C SER A 378 -9.35 -2.42 34.62
N PHE A 379 -10.32 -2.82 33.83
CA PHE A 379 -11.51 -3.54 34.31
C PHE A 379 -11.17 -4.94 34.83
N ILE A 380 -10.30 -5.67 34.12
CA ILE A 380 -9.83 -7.01 34.56
C ILE A 380 -9.07 -6.89 35.87
N ALA A 381 -8.11 -5.97 35.98
CA ALA A 381 -7.35 -5.72 37.21
C ALA A 381 -8.27 -5.39 38.37
N PHE A 382 -9.26 -4.52 38.16
CA PHE A 382 -10.30 -4.20 39.15
C PHE A 382 -11.09 -5.42 39.58
N ARG A 383 -11.52 -6.31 38.68
CA ARG A 383 -12.26 -7.52 39.03
C ARG A 383 -11.45 -8.53 39.85
N ILE A 384 -10.20 -8.75 39.45
CA ILE A 384 -9.29 -9.67 40.17
C ILE A 384 -9.10 -9.17 41.61
N PHE A 385 -8.90 -7.86 41.77
CA PHE A 385 -8.72 -7.28 43.11
C PHE A 385 -9.97 -7.39 44.00
N ARG A 386 -11.15 -7.15 43.43
CA ARG A 386 -12.41 -7.26 44.15
C ARG A 386 -12.70 -8.70 44.60
N TRP A 387 -12.35 -9.68 43.78
CA TRP A 387 -12.46 -11.10 44.09
C TRP A 387 -11.59 -11.50 45.29
N ASN A 388 -10.32 -11.11 45.28
CA ASN A 388 -9.38 -11.42 46.37
C ASN A 388 -9.74 -10.78 47.73
N ARG A 389 -10.55 -9.73 47.73
CA ARG A 389 -11.09 -9.14 48.97
C ARG A 389 -12.30 -9.89 49.50
N ALA A 390 -13.14 -10.46 48.64
CA ALA A 390 -14.32 -11.17 49.04
C ALA A 390 -14.00 -12.56 49.65
N THR A 391 -12.87 -13.15 49.29
CA THR A 391 -12.40 -14.44 49.79
C THR A 391 -11.60 -14.34 51.08
N LYS A 392 -11.25 -13.13 51.56
CA LYS A 392 -10.50 -12.89 52.80
C LYS A 392 -11.33 -12.22 53.93
N ALA A 393 -12.58 -11.90 53.65
CA ALA A 393 -13.58 -11.40 54.61
C ALA A 393 -14.60 -12.53 54.98
#